data_6d1f307a1378cd469d73cd8875b3cc6b
#
_entry.id   6d1f307a1378cd469d73cd8875b3cc6b
#
_cell.length_a   1.000
_cell.length_b   1.000
_cell.length_c   1.000
_cell.angle_alpha   90.00
_cell.angle_beta   90.00
_cell.angle_gamma   90.00
#
_symmetry.space_group_name_H-M   'P 1'
#
loop_
_entity.id
_entity.type
_entity.pdbx_description
1 polymer ?
#
loop_
_entity_poly.entity_id
_entity_poly.type
_entity_poly.pdbx_seq_one_letter_code
_entity_poly.pdbx_strand_id
1 'polypeptide(L)'
;LDEPDNYLDVPGKRWLEDQLRATQKTVLLVSHDRALLARAATRIAAIELGAAGNTVWVHGRGFATFAKARQERFARFEELRRRWDEQHAKLRELMLMYKNKAAFNSDMASRYQAAVTRLAKFEEAGPPQAVPLRQQVSMRLSGGRTGRRAVVVEQLELTGLMKPFDAEIWFGDRVAVLGSNGSGKSHFLRLLARGGSSPEPGNTSVDHALIDPVRFTGVARLGARVRPGLIAQTHAHPELIGRTLIEILHRGDDHRDGMGREAAARVLDRYELAKAAEQRYDTLSGGQQARLQILLLQLAGATLLLLDEPTDNLDLESAEALEAGLDAFEGTVIAVTHDRWFARGFDRFLVFGADGSVYEADEPVWDEGRVARSR
;
A
#
# COMPACT_ATOMS: atom_id res chain seq x y z
N LEU A 1 -19.90 -10.21 5.17
CA LEU A 1 -19.35 -9.86 3.85
C LEU A 1 -17.85 -9.72 3.99
N ASP A 2 -17.11 -10.35 3.09
CA ASP A 2 -15.66 -10.31 3.05
C ASP A 2 -15.24 -9.62 1.75
N GLU A 3 -14.61 -8.45 1.86
CA GLU A 3 -14.18 -7.57 0.77
C GLU A 3 -15.20 -7.47 -0.39
N PRO A 4 -16.45 -7.06 -0.10
CA PRO A 4 -17.52 -7.07 -1.11
C PRO A 4 -17.37 -5.98 -2.19
N ASP A 5 -16.45 -5.06 -1.99
CA ASP A 5 -16.09 -3.96 -2.88
C ASP A 5 -15.00 -4.33 -3.89
N ASN A 6 -14.31 -5.46 -3.72
CA ASN A 6 -13.29 -5.90 -4.67
C ASN A 6 -13.90 -6.11 -6.05
N TYR A 7 -13.16 -5.72 -7.10
CA TYR A 7 -13.54 -5.79 -8.51
C TYR A 7 -14.75 -4.94 -8.91
N LEU A 8 -15.31 -4.13 -8.00
CA LEU A 8 -16.38 -3.19 -8.34
C LEU A 8 -15.80 -1.86 -8.84
N ASP A 9 -16.34 -1.38 -9.97
CA ASP A 9 -16.15 0.01 -10.38
C ASP A 9 -16.87 0.98 -9.44
N VAL A 10 -16.56 2.27 -9.53
CA VAL A 10 -17.12 3.27 -8.59
C VAL A 10 -18.65 3.31 -8.60
N PRO A 11 -19.37 3.20 -9.74
CA PRO A 11 -20.81 3.03 -9.73
C PRO A 11 -21.28 1.80 -8.96
N GLY A 12 -20.59 0.67 -9.08
CA GLY A 12 -20.87 -0.55 -8.33
C GLY A 12 -20.63 -0.39 -6.83
N LYS A 13 -19.52 0.25 -6.44
CA LYS A 13 -19.20 0.58 -5.04
C LYS A 13 -20.28 1.51 -4.43
N ARG A 14 -20.70 2.55 -5.15
CA ARG A 14 -21.78 3.45 -4.70
C ARG A 14 -23.10 2.72 -4.51
N TRP A 15 -23.46 1.83 -5.43
CA TRP A 15 -24.64 1.00 -5.27
C TRP A 15 -24.56 0.13 -4.01
N LEU A 16 -23.41 -0.52 -3.76
CA LEU A 16 -23.20 -1.32 -2.56
C LEU A 16 -23.33 -0.47 -1.29
N GLU A 17 -22.75 0.72 -1.26
CA GLU A 17 -22.84 1.67 -0.14
C GLU A 17 -24.31 2.02 0.16
N ASP A 18 -25.10 2.31 -0.87
CA ASP A 18 -26.51 2.67 -0.72
C ASP A 18 -27.33 1.47 -0.20
N GLN A 19 -27.04 0.23 -0.65
CA GLN A 19 -27.68 -0.97 -0.13
C GLN A 19 -27.32 -1.21 1.35
N LEU A 20 -26.05 -1.03 1.72
CA LEU A 20 -25.58 -1.17 3.10
C LEU A 20 -26.22 -0.13 4.04
N ARG A 21 -26.47 1.09 3.55
CA ARG A 21 -27.12 2.15 4.32
C ARG A 21 -28.64 1.97 4.44
N ALA A 22 -29.26 1.41 3.42
CA ALA A 22 -30.71 1.19 3.40
C ALA A 22 -31.17 -0.03 4.20
N THR A 23 -30.28 -1.01 4.43
CA THR A 23 -30.66 -2.24 5.13
C THR A 23 -30.94 -2.01 6.61
N GLN A 24 -31.98 -2.66 7.14
CA GLN A 24 -32.30 -2.70 8.57
C GLN A 24 -31.58 -3.85 9.30
N LYS A 25 -30.86 -4.68 8.59
CA LYS A 25 -30.14 -5.83 9.15
C LYS A 25 -28.79 -5.40 9.71
N THR A 26 -28.31 -6.08 10.74
CA THR A 26 -26.94 -5.95 11.18
C THR A 26 -26.01 -6.59 10.14
N VAL A 27 -25.07 -5.82 9.63
CA VAL A 27 -24.07 -6.27 8.66
C VAL A 27 -22.68 -6.16 9.28
N LEU A 28 -21.94 -7.26 9.23
CA LEU A 28 -20.50 -7.28 9.49
C LEU A 28 -19.80 -7.42 8.13
N LEU A 29 -18.91 -6.47 7.82
CA LEU A 29 -18.12 -6.51 6.59
C LEU A 29 -16.64 -6.31 6.89
N VAL A 30 -15.79 -6.94 6.11
CA VAL A 30 -14.35 -6.67 6.02
C VAL A 30 -14.14 -5.88 4.75
N SER A 31 -13.42 -4.77 4.81
CA SER A 31 -13.07 -3.96 3.65
C SER A 31 -11.85 -3.08 3.96
N HIS A 32 -11.07 -2.80 2.94
CA HIS A 32 -9.98 -1.83 2.95
C HIS A 32 -10.33 -0.53 2.20
N ASP A 33 -11.51 -0.44 1.59
CA ASP A 33 -11.98 0.77 0.92
C ASP A 33 -12.40 1.85 1.94
N ARG A 34 -11.55 2.86 2.06
CA ARG A 34 -11.75 3.98 3.01
C ARG A 34 -13.02 4.78 2.72
N ALA A 35 -13.42 4.88 1.45
CA ALA A 35 -14.63 5.60 1.06
C ALA A 35 -15.90 4.81 1.42
N LEU A 36 -15.90 3.49 1.21
CA LEU A 36 -16.97 2.60 1.66
C LEU A 36 -17.11 2.62 3.19
N LEU A 37 -15.99 2.47 3.91
CA LEU A 37 -15.99 2.53 5.37
C LEU A 37 -16.48 3.88 5.90
N ALA A 38 -16.08 4.99 5.29
CA ALA A 38 -16.49 6.33 5.69
C ALA A 38 -17.99 6.56 5.48
N ARG A 39 -18.57 5.98 4.42
CA ARG A 39 -19.95 6.23 4.02
C ARG A 39 -20.96 5.25 4.65
N ALA A 40 -20.58 3.98 4.81
CA ALA A 40 -21.50 2.92 5.23
C ALA A 40 -21.27 2.40 6.65
N ALA A 41 -20.03 2.43 7.19
CA ALA A 41 -19.74 1.87 8.49
C ALA A 41 -20.15 2.80 9.64
N THR A 42 -20.97 2.30 10.56
CA THR A 42 -21.36 3.02 11.79
C THR A 42 -20.41 2.77 12.94
N ARG A 43 -19.71 1.63 12.93
CA ARG A 43 -18.70 1.23 13.93
C ARG A 43 -17.55 0.53 13.21
N ILE A 44 -16.34 0.64 13.75
CA ILE A 44 -15.15 -0.02 13.20
C ILE A 44 -14.61 -0.98 14.25
N ALA A 45 -14.47 -2.24 13.90
CA ALA A 45 -13.77 -3.25 14.69
C ALA A 45 -12.38 -3.47 14.06
N ALA A 46 -11.34 -3.00 14.73
CA ALA A 46 -9.96 -3.18 14.28
C ALA A 46 -9.34 -4.41 14.97
N ILE A 47 -8.80 -5.32 14.17
CA ILE A 47 -7.99 -6.44 14.67
C ILE A 47 -6.56 -5.92 14.76
N GLU A 48 -6.02 -5.89 15.97
CA GLU A 48 -4.70 -5.36 16.26
C GLU A 48 -3.75 -6.49 16.64
N LEU A 49 -2.58 -6.49 16.03
CA LEU A 49 -1.52 -7.46 16.33
C LEU A 49 -0.90 -7.12 17.68
N GLY A 50 -0.80 -8.09 18.57
CA GLY A 50 -0.16 -7.93 19.88
C GLY A 50 0.89 -9.02 20.12
N ALA A 51 1.87 -8.70 20.95
CA ALA A 51 2.93 -9.66 21.31
C ALA A 51 2.38 -10.92 22.04
N ALA A 52 1.24 -10.79 22.74
CA ALA A 52 0.56 -11.87 23.47
C ALA A 52 -0.65 -12.44 22.70
N GLY A 53 -0.83 -12.07 21.43
CA GLY A 53 -1.97 -12.47 20.59
C GLY A 53 -2.73 -11.27 20.05
N ASN A 54 -3.60 -11.53 19.08
CA ASN A 54 -4.40 -10.50 18.44
C ASN A 54 -5.52 -10.01 19.38
N THR A 55 -5.78 -8.72 19.37
CA THR A 55 -6.87 -8.09 20.13
C THR A 55 -7.82 -7.38 19.17
N VAL A 56 -9.09 -7.28 19.58
CA VAL A 56 -10.09 -6.52 18.83
C VAL A 56 -10.39 -5.23 19.57
N TRP A 57 -10.24 -4.12 18.88
CA TRP A 57 -10.67 -2.81 19.38
C TRP A 57 -11.87 -2.31 18.59
N VAL A 58 -12.94 -1.98 19.27
CA VAL A 58 -14.16 -1.44 18.64
C VAL A 58 -14.22 0.06 18.83
N HIS A 59 -14.14 0.80 17.72
CA HIS A 59 -14.42 2.22 17.68
C HIS A 59 -15.92 2.45 17.45
N GLY A 60 -16.57 3.07 18.42
CA GLY A 60 -18.04 3.23 18.44
C GLY A 60 -18.58 4.33 17.52
N ARG A 61 -17.73 4.93 16.68
CA ARG A 61 -18.07 5.96 15.68
C ARG A 61 -17.60 5.51 14.31
N GLY A 62 -18.09 6.19 13.25
CA GLY A 62 -17.72 5.88 11.87
C GLY A 62 -16.23 6.13 11.57
N PHE A 63 -15.83 5.75 10.38
CA PHE A 63 -14.43 5.74 9.92
C PHE A 63 -13.76 7.13 9.98
N ALA A 64 -14.50 8.21 9.75
CA ALA A 64 -13.95 9.58 9.74
C ALA A 64 -13.18 9.96 11.02
N THR A 65 -13.54 9.39 12.16
CA THR A 65 -12.89 9.66 13.47
C THR A 65 -11.95 8.53 13.91
N PHE A 66 -11.90 7.43 13.16
CA PHE A 66 -11.17 6.21 13.52
C PHE A 66 -9.67 6.44 13.62
N ALA A 67 -9.05 7.04 12.59
CA ALA A 67 -7.60 7.25 12.55
C ALA A 67 -7.12 8.10 13.73
N LYS A 68 -7.82 9.22 14.02
CA LYS A 68 -7.51 10.10 15.15
C LYS A 68 -7.68 9.36 16.49
N ALA A 69 -8.79 8.64 16.67
CA ALA A 69 -9.05 7.90 17.91
C ALA A 69 -8.02 6.77 18.13
N ARG A 70 -7.57 6.11 17.05
CA ARG A 70 -6.51 5.09 17.09
C ARG A 70 -5.19 5.70 17.52
N GLN A 71 -4.82 6.85 16.94
CA GLN A 71 -3.59 7.56 17.30
C GLN A 71 -3.58 8.01 18.77
N GLU A 72 -4.68 8.61 19.25
CA GLU A 72 -4.83 9.03 20.65
C GLU A 72 -4.75 7.84 21.60
N ARG A 73 -5.36 6.70 21.24
CA ARG A 73 -5.29 5.47 22.03
C ARG A 73 -3.86 4.93 22.11
N PHE A 74 -3.11 4.91 21.02
CA PHE A 74 -1.74 4.44 21.01
C PHE A 74 -0.82 5.36 21.82
N ALA A 75 -0.94 6.67 21.67
CA ALA A 75 -0.21 7.64 22.48
C ALA A 75 -0.47 7.45 23.97
N ARG A 76 -1.73 7.12 24.35
CA ARG A 76 -2.08 6.80 25.73
C ARG A 76 -1.39 5.51 26.23
N PHE A 77 -1.32 4.47 25.44
CA PHE A 77 -0.60 3.24 25.82
C PHE A 77 0.91 3.48 26.00
N GLU A 78 1.52 4.24 25.09
CA GLU A 78 2.92 4.64 25.16
C GLU A 78 3.21 5.43 26.46
N GLU A 79 2.34 6.39 26.79
CA GLU A 79 2.47 7.18 28.01
C GLU A 79 2.30 6.33 29.28
N LEU A 80 1.32 5.41 29.30
CA LEU A 80 1.12 4.51 30.43
C LEU A 80 2.34 3.57 30.61
N ARG A 81 2.89 3.07 29.51
CA ARG A 81 4.10 2.23 29.52
C ARG A 81 5.30 3.00 30.03
N ARG A 82 5.52 4.21 29.52
CA ARG A 82 6.61 5.07 29.98
C ARG A 82 6.53 5.34 31.50
N ARG A 83 5.35 5.68 32.01
CA ARG A 83 5.14 5.90 33.46
C ARG A 83 5.41 4.65 34.28
N TRP A 84 5.01 3.50 33.79
CA TRP A 84 5.26 2.24 34.45
C TRP A 84 6.77 1.93 34.50
N ASP A 85 7.49 2.08 33.38
CA ASP A 85 8.93 1.86 33.28
C ASP A 85 9.70 2.82 34.20
N GLU A 86 9.32 4.10 34.26
CA GLU A 86 9.90 5.09 35.18
C GLU A 86 9.69 4.73 36.66
N GLN A 87 8.50 4.28 37.01
CA GLN A 87 8.17 3.88 38.38
C GLN A 87 8.88 2.57 38.76
N HIS A 88 8.94 1.60 37.85
CA HIS A 88 9.69 0.36 38.05
C HIS A 88 11.18 0.64 38.27
N ALA A 89 11.78 1.50 37.44
CA ALA A 89 13.18 1.91 37.59
C ALA A 89 13.44 2.57 38.96
N LYS A 90 12.57 3.49 39.40
CA LYS A 90 12.69 4.12 40.74
C LYS A 90 12.60 3.11 41.87
N LEU A 91 11.66 2.17 41.81
CA LEU A 91 11.51 1.13 42.82
C LEU A 91 12.72 0.20 42.87
N ARG A 92 13.25 -0.16 41.71
CA ARG A 92 14.45 -1.00 41.58
C ARG A 92 15.70 -0.28 42.11
N GLU A 93 15.87 0.98 41.77
CA GLU A 93 16.97 1.81 42.30
C GLU A 93 16.90 1.94 43.83
N LEU A 94 15.71 2.21 44.36
CA LEU A 94 15.50 2.29 45.81
C LEU A 94 15.83 0.97 46.50
N MET A 95 15.40 -0.16 45.97
CA MET A 95 15.72 -1.50 46.46
C MET A 95 17.23 -1.74 46.47
N LEU A 96 17.94 -1.41 45.37
CA LEU A 96 19.39 -1.57 45.25
C LEU A 96 20.13 -0.64 46.26
N MET A 97 19.67 0.60 46.44
CA MET A 97 20.22 1.54 47.41
C MET A 97 20.11 0.98 48.83
N TYR A 98 18.96 0.44 49.24
CA TYR A 98 18.79 -0.16 50.56
C TYR A 98 19.58 -1.45 50.70
N LYS A 99 19.70 -2.28 49.67
CA LYS A 99 20.55 -3.47 49.67
C LYS A 99 22.01 -3.16 50.01
N ASN A 100 22.57 -2.14 49.37
CA ASN A 100 23.94 -1.70 49.60
C ASN A 100 24.13 -1.14 51.02
N LYS A 101 23.16 -0.36 51.55
CA LYS A 101 23.20 0.19 52.91
C LYS A 101 22.99 -0.88 53.99
N ALA A 102 22.16 -1.90 53.74
CA ALA A 102 21.91 -3.01 54.66
C ALA A 102 23.14 -3.87 54.89
N ALA A 103 24.10 -3.89 53.97
CA ALA A 103 25.37 -4.59 54.13
C ALA A 103 26.22 -4.02 55.28
N PHE A 104 26.00 -2.76 55.69
CA PHE A 104 26.76 -2.04 56.68
C PHE A 104 25.91 -1.58 57.92
N ASN A 105 24.61 -1.75 57.89
CA ASN A 105 23.70 -1.27 58.93
C ASN A 105 22.48 -2.17 59.04
N SER A 106 22.26 -2.83 60.21
CA SER A 106 21.17 -3.77 60.46
C SER A 106 19.78 -3.10 60.40
N ASP A 107 19.64 -1.80 60.76
CA ASP A 107 18.39 -1.08 60.68
C ASP A 107 17.91 -0.88 59.22
N MET A 108 18.83 -0.95 58.26
CA MET A 108 18.49 -0.83 56.83
C MET A 108 17.97 -2.17 56.26
N ALA A 109 18.15 -3.30 56.94
CA ALA A 109 17.66 -4.61 56.51
C ALA A 109 16.13 -4.64 56.42
N SER A 110 15.43 -4.08 57.39
CA SER A 110 13.96 -3.97 57.39
C SER A 110 13.46 -3.09 56.20
N ARG A 111 14.14 -1.97 55.92
CA ARG A 111 13.81 -1.11 54.77
C ARG A 111 14.09 -1.78 53.42
N TYR A 112 15.18 -2.56 53.35
CA TYR A 112 15.45 -3.37 52.17
C TYR A 112 14.33 -4.38 51.89
N GLN A 113 13.90 -5.13 52.96
CA GLN A 113 12.83 -6.11 52.82
C GLN A 113 11.50 -5.46 52.39
N ALA A 114 11.18 -4.29 52.95
CA ALA A 114 10.00 -3.51 52.55
C ALA A 114 10.10 -3.04 51.06
N ALA A 115 11.29 -2.64 50.61
CA ALA A 115 11.50 -2.25 49.22
C ALA A 115 11.38 -3.44 48.24
N VAL A 116 11.90 -4.60 48.62
CA VAL A 116 11.75 -5.87 47.85
C VAL A 116 10.27 -6.23 47.74
N THR A 117 9.52 -6.20 48.84
CA THR A 117 8.08 -6.50 48.82
C THR A 117 7.28 -5.50 47.98
N ARG A 118 7.67 -4.23 48.03
CA ARG A 118 7.00 -3.18 47.22
C ARG A 118 7.29 -3.37 45.72
N LEU A 119 8.53 -3.69 45.36
CA LEU A 119 8.91 -4.00 43.97
C LEU A 119 8.16 -5.23 43.45
N ALA A 120 8.17 -6.33 44.26
CA ALA A 120 7.49 -7.56 43.90
C ALA A 120 5.97 -7.36 43.67
N LYS A 121 5.29 -6.60 44.52
CA LYS A 121 3.85 -6.23 44.34
C LYS A 121 3.63 -5.41 43.09
N PHE A 122 4.55 -4.51 42.74
CA PHE A 122 4.46 -3.72 41.52
C PHE A 122 4.66 -4.57 40.26
N GLU A 123 5.63 -5.50 40.31
CA GLU A 123 5.88 -6.45 39.22
C GLU A 123 4.76 -7.49 39.07
N GLU A 124 4.13 -7.92 40.17
CA GLU A 124 2.97 -8.80 40.17
C GLU A 124 1.76 -8.17 39.48
N ALA A 125 1.53 -6.86 39.68
CA ALA A 125 0.51 -6.11 38.96
C ALA A 125 0.77 -6.04 37.44
N GLY A 126 2.01 -6.22 37.03
CA GLY A 126 2.46 -6.27 35.66
C GLY A 126 2.47 -4.92 34.94
N PRO A 127 3.10 -4.85 33.77
CA PRO A 127 3.05 -3.67 32.94
C PRO A 127 1.67 -3.47 32.30
N PRO A 128 1.30 -2.20 31.98
CA PRO A 128 0.07 -1.94 31.24
C PRO A 128 0.09 -2.62 29.88
N GLN A 129 -1.09 -2.69 29.25
CA GLN A 129 -1.23 -3.27 27.90
C GLN A 129 -0.17 -2.69 26.96
N ALA A 130 0.55 -3.55 26.27
CA ALA A 130 1.53 -3.14 25.28
C ALA A 130 0.85 -2.40 24.13
N VAL A 131 1.54 -1.44 23.55
CA VAL A 131 1.09 -0.80 22.31
C VAL A 131 0.98 -1.89 21.23
N PRO A 132 -0.15 -1.96 20.50
CA PRO A 132 -0.26 -2.88 19.38
C PRO A 132 0.88 -2.66 18.39
N LEU A 133 1.35 -3.74 17.78
CA LEU A 133 2.39 -3.67 16.78
C LEU A 133 1.84 -2.90 15.57
N ARG A 134 2.47 -1.79 15.22
CA ARG A 134 2.19 -1.08 13.98
C ARG A 134 3.00 -1.69 12.86
N GLN A 135 2.38 -1.84 11.72
CA GLN A 135 3.14 -2.08 10.50
C GLN A 135 3.88 -0.77 10.15
N GLN A 136 5.19 -0.86 10.02
CA GLN A 136 6.05 0.28 9.67
C GLN A 136 6.58 0.10 8.24
N VAL A 137 5.67 -0.08 7.31
CA VAL A 137 6.04 -0.16 5.89
C VAL A 137 6.59 1.19 5.46
N SER A 138 7.80 1.20 4.92
CA SER A 138 8.42 2.41 4.35
C SER A 138 8.77 2.15 2.89
N MET A 139 7.91 2.60 2.00
CA MET A 139 8.13 2.51 0.57
C MET A 139 8.96 3.71 0.10
N ARG A 140 10.13 3.45 -0.48
CA ARG A 140 11.01 4.47 -1.03
C ARG A 140 11.11 4.27 -2.52
N LEU A 141 10.24 4.93 -3.25
CA LEU A 141 10.32 4.94 -4.70
C LEU A 141 11.32 6.02 -5.12
N SER A 142 12.37 5.63 -5.80
CA SER A 142 13.36 6.56 -6.36
C SER A 142 13.15 6.66 -7.86
N GLY A 143 12.81 7.84 -8.34
CA GLY A 143 12.73 8.14 -9.76
C GLY A 143 14.09 8.54 -10.34
N GLY A 144 14.07 8.90 -11.61
CA GLY A 144 15.23 9.45 -12.30
C GLY A 144 14.79 10.49 -13.33
N ARG A 145 15.67 11.42 -13.66
CA ARG A 145 15.36 12.49 -14.60
C ARG A 145 15.24 11.94 -16.01
N THR A 146 14.10 12.16 -16.65
CA THR A 146 13.82 11.77 -18.04
C THR A 146 13.78 12.99 -18.97
N GLY A 147 13.40 12.78 -20.22
CA GLY A 147 13.02 13.88 -21.10
C GLY A 147 11.80 14.65 -20.56
N ARG A 148 11.57 15.83 -21.09
CA ARG A 148 10.50 16.72 -20.62
C ARG A 148 9.09 16.13 -20.82
N ARG A 149 8.88 15.41 -21.94
CA ARG A 149 7.67 14.63 -22.18
C ARG A 149 7.91 13.19 -21.76
N ALA A 150 7.08 12.67 -20.90
CA ALA A 150 7.14 11.27 -20.47
C ALA A 150 6.39 10.35 -21.43
N VAL A 151 5.20 10.74 -21.85
CA VAL A 151 4.37 9.99 -22.81
C VAL A 151 3.73 10.97 -23.78
N VAL A 152 3.69 10.61 -25.06
CA VAL A 152 2.97 11.32 -26.12
C VAL A 152 2.06 10.34 -26.81
N VAL A 153 0.78 10.68 -26.88
CA VAL A 153 -0.29 9.90 -27.53
C VAL A 153 -0.87 10.72 -28.65
N GLU A 154 -0.88 10.19 -29.87
CA GLU A 154 -1.39 10.84 -31.07
C GLU A 154 -2.37 9.91 -31.78
N GLN A 155 -3.64 10.28 -31.83
CA GLN A 155 -4.74 9.54 -32.46
C GLN A 155 -4.73 8.06 -32.09
N LEU A 156 -4.44 7.76 -30.82
CA LEU A 156 -4.38 6.39 -30.31
C LEU A 156 -5.78 5.83 -30.16
N GLU A 157 -6.02 4.71 -30.81
CA GLU A 157 -7.20 3.88 -30.63
C GLU A 157 -6.77 2.48 -30.19
N LEU A 158 -7.28 2.02 -29.07
CA LEU A 158 -7.19 0.60 -28.72
C LEU A 158 -8.37 -0.12 -29.37
N THR A 159 -8.08 -0.96 -30.35
CA THR A 159 -9.05 -1.52 -31.30
C THR A 159 -10.28 -2.13 -30.63
N GLY A 160 -11.44 -1.53 -30.84
CA GLY A 160 -12.71 -1.98 -30.30
C GLY A 160 -12.97 -1.62 -28.83
N LEU A 161 -12.11 -0.82 -28.19
CA LEU A 161 -12.26 -0.42 -26.79
C LEU A 161 -12.53 1.07 -26.62
N MET A 162 -11.89 1.92 -27.44
CA MET A 162 -12.05 3.37 -27.35
C MET A 162 -11.85 4.05 -28.69
N LYS A 163 -12.37 5.25 -28.82
CA LYS A 163 -12.17 6.13 -29.97
C LYS A 163 -10.76 6.73 -29.97
N PRO A 164 -10.24 7.16 -31.12
CA PRO A 164 -8.95 7.83 -31.19
C PRO A 164 -8.89 9.05 -30.28
N PHE A 165 -7.78 9.19 -29.55
CA PHE A 165 -7.56 10.33 -28.66
C PHE A 165 -6.10 10.79 -28.67
N ASP A 166 -5.87 12.02 -28.23
CA ASP A 166 -4.57 12.62 -28.07
C ASP A 166 -4.35 12.94 -26.59
N ALA A 167 -3.11 12.75 -26.10
CA ALA A 167 -2.72 13.12 -24.74
C ALA A 167 -1.21 13.36 -24.64
N GLU A 168 -0.81 14.33 -23.82
CA GLU A 168 0.59 14.56 -23.46
C GLU A 168 0.75 14.47 -21.96
N ILE A 169 1.68 13.61 -21.50
CA ILE A 169 2.02 13.44 -20.09
C ILE A 169 3.47 13.88 -19.91
N TRP A 170 3.68 14.79 -18.97
CA TRP A 170 4.98 15.41 -18.75
C TRP A 170 5.74 14.71 -17.62
N PHE A 171 7.04 14.94 -17.56
CA PHE A 171 7.85 14.48 -16.46
C PHE A 171 7.36 15.07 -15.12
N GLY A 172 7.13 14.21 -14.16
CA GLY A 172 6.60 14.59 -12.85
C GLY A 172 5.08 14.62 -12.75
N ASP A 173 4.35 14.48 -13.85
CA ASP A 173 2.89 14.40 -13.81
C ASP A 173 2.39 13.19 -13.01
N ARG A 174 1.29 13.40 -12.30
CA ARG A 174 0.51 12.37 -11.61
C ARG A 174 -0.85 12.27 -12.25
N VAL A 175 -1.03 11.24 -13.07
CA VAL A 175 -2.24 11.05 -13.88
C VAL A 175 -3.02 9.84 -13.38
N ALA A 176 -4.26 10.05 -12.93
CA ALA A 176 -5.18 8.96 -12.66
C ALA A 176 -6.02 8.66 -13.91
N VAL A 177 -6.07 7.40 -14.31
CA VAL A 177 -6.89 6.90 -15.41
C VAL A 177 -8.18 6.34 -14.84
N LEU A 178 -9.29 7.02 -15.13
CA LEU A 178 -10.61 6.72 -14.57
C LEU A 178 -11.55 6.19 -15.66
N GLY A 179 -12.63 5.52 -15.24
CA GLY A 179 -13.65 4.98 -16.14
C GLY A 179 -14.17 3.63 -15.68
N SER A 180 -15.27 3.17 -16.24
CA SER A 180 -15.90 1.90 -15.87
C SER A 180 -15.06 0.66 -16.26
N ASN A 181 -15.39 -0.49 -15.69
CA ASN A 181 -14.73 -1.74 -16.04
C ASN A 181 -14.95 -2.08 -17.53
N GLY A 182 -13.86 -2.46 -18.18
CA GLY A 182 -13.85 -2.84 -19.60
C GLY A 182 -13.69 -1.66 -20.57
N SER A 183 -13.44 -0.43 -20.11
CA SER A 183 -13.18 0.75 -20.96
C SER A 183 -11.79 0.80 -21.62
N GLY A 184 -10.90 -0.17 -21.33
CA GLY A 184 -9.57 -0.24 -21.95
C GLY A 184 -8.42 0.29 -21.14
N LYS A 185 -8.65 0.76 -19.89
CA LYS A 185 -7.62 1.35 -19.01
C LYS A 185 -6.38 0.48 -18.84
N SER A 186 -6.57 -0.76 -18.43
CA SER A 186 -5.45 -1.72 -18.25
C SER A 186 -4.71 -2.01 -19.56
N HIS A 187 -5.43 -2.01 -20.70
CA HIS A 187 -4.79 -2.19 -22.01
C HIS A 187 -3.91 -1.00 -22.38
N PHE A 188 -4.33 0.22 -22.02
CA PHE A 188 -3.52 1.42 -22.20
C PHE A 188 -2.21 1.33 -21.38
N LEU A 189 -2.27 0.95 -20.09
CA LEU A 189 -1.08 0.76 -19.29
C LEU A 189 -0.17 -0.33 -19.87
N ARG A 190 -0.74 -1.46 -20.32
CA ARG A 190 0.02 -2.55 -20.93
C ARG A 190 0.74 -2.11 -22.20
N LEU A 191 0.11 -1.30 -23.05
CA LEU A 191 0.74 -0.74 -24.23
C LEU A 191 1.95 0.10 -23.87
N LEU A 192 1.83 1.00 -22.86
CA LEU A 192 2.94 1.82 -22.40
C LEU A 192 4.04 0.98 -21.76
N ALA A 193 3.70 -0.04 -20.98
CA ALA A 193 4.67 -0.94 -20.34
C ALA A 193 5.50 -1.74 -21.39
N ARG A 194 4.93 -2.00 -22.57
CA ARG A 194 5.65 -2.61 -23.69
C ARG A 194 6.49 -1.63 -24.51
N GLY A 195 6.60 -0.38 -24.07
CA GLY A 195 7.37 0.67 -24.78
C GLY A 195 6.55 1.47 -25.78
N GLY A 196 5.22 1.39 -25.72
CA GLY A 196 4.31 2.08 -26.63
C GLY A 196 4.22 1.45 -28.01
N SER A 197 4.00 2.26 -29.05
CA SER A 197 3.85 1.84 -30.44
C SER A 197 5.17 1.51 -31.16
N SER A 198 6.30 1.95 -30.60
CA SER A 198 7.65 1.74 -31.16
C SER A 198 8.63 1.47 -30.02
N PRO A 199 8.66 0.25 -29.48
CA PRO A 199 9.54 -0.10 -28.38
C PRO A 199 11.01 0.10 -28.73
N GLU A 200 11.75 0.83 -27.87
CA GLU A 200 13.20 0.99 -27.99
C GLU A 200 13.89 0.23 -26.84
N PRO A 201 15.15 -0.20 -27.03
CA PRO A 201 15.92 -0.80 -25.94
C PRO A 201 15.98 0.13 -24.70
N GLY A 202 15.55 -0.38 -23.56
CA GLY A 202 15.49 0.37 -22.28
C GLY A 202 14.19 1.14 -22.03
N ASN A 203 13.27 1.21 -23.00
CA ASN A 203 11.95 1.83 -22.85
C ASN A 203 10.82 0.81 -22.62
N THR A 204 11.15 -0.40 -22.22
CA THR A 204 10.20 -1.46 -21.90
C THR A 204 10.25 -1.81 -20.42
N SER A 205 9.13 -2.27 -19.87
CA SER A 205 9.09 -2.80 -18.50
C SER A 205 9.92 -4.09 -18.39
N VAL A 206 10.38 -4.42 -17.20
CA VAL A 206 11.11 -5.66 -16.88
C VAL A 206 10.38 -6.88 -17.45
N ASP A 207 9.08 -6.93 -17.23
CA ASP A 207 8.23 -8.09 -17.60
C ASP A 207 7.51 -7.90 -18.93
N HIS A 208 8.00 -7.01 -19.80
CA HIS A 208 7.32 -6.69 -21.07
C HIS A 208 7.04 -7.90 -21.96
N ALA A 209 7.89 -8.93 -21.89
CA ALA A 209 7.71 -10.16 -22.65
C ALA A 209 6.50 -11.00 -22.18
N LEU A 210 6.10 -10.84 -20.92
CA LEU A 210 4.96 -11.52 -20.30
C LEU A 210 3.64 -10.76 -20.47
N ILE A 211 3.73 -9.49 -20.90
CA ILE A 211 2.56 -8.64 -21.10
C ILE A 211 1.95 -8.95 -22.47
N ASP A 212 0.68 -9.32 -22.50
CA ASP A 212 -0.04 -9.59 -23.74
C ASP A 212 0.00 -8.40 -24.70
N PRO A 213 0.24 -8.62 -25.99
CA PRO A 213 0.21 -7.56 -26.99
C PRO A 213 -1.19 -6.96 -27.12
N VAL A 214 -1.27 -5.63 -27.18
CA VAL A 214 -2.50 -4.89 -27.36
C VAL A 214 -2.64 -4.48 -28.83
N ARG A 215 -3.83 -4.67 -29.43
CA ARG A 215 -4.12 -4.17 -30.77
C ARG A 215 -4.47 -2.68 -30.69
N PHE A 216 -3.82 -1.90 -31.52
CA PHE A 216 -4.00 -0.44 -31.54
C PHE A 216 -3.79 0.14 -32.94
N THR A 217 -4.29 1.35 -33.15
CA THR A 217 -3.90 2.25 -34.24
C THR A 217 -3.45 3.59 -33.65
N GLY A 218 -2.82 4.44 -34.44
CA GLY A 218 -2.24 5.68 -33.92
C GLY A 218 -0.88 5.47 -33.30
N VAL A 219 -0.46 6.40 -32.44
CA VAL A 219 0.89 6.43 -31.86
C VAL A 219 0.84 6.63 -30.35
N ALA A 220 1.61 5.84 -29.61
CA ALA A 220 1.96 6.08 -28.22
C ALA A 220 3.48 5.99 -28.06
N ARG A 221 4.15 7.09 -27.75
CA ARG A 221 5.61 7.14 -27.60
C ARG A 221 6.01 7.46 -26.18
N LEU A 222 7.00 6.74 -25.69
CA LEU A 222 7.67 7.07 -24.44
C LEU A 222 8.80 8.08 -24.73
N GLY A 223 8.99 9.01 -23.81
CA GLY A 223 10.07 10.00 -23.90
C GLY A 223 11.45 9.38 -23.68
N ALA A 224 12.48 10.16 -24.02
CA ALA A 224 13.86 9.74 -23.83
C ALA A 224 14.17 9.40 -22.37
N ARG A 225 14.82 8.26 -22.14
CA ARG A 225 15.20 7.72 -20.81
C ARG A 225 14.01 7.36 -19.93
N VAL A 226 12.81 7.29 -20.46
CA VAL A 226 11.66 6.76 -19.72
C VAL A 226 11.81 5.26 -19.57
N ARG A 227 11.80 4.78 -18.33
CA ARG A 227 11.80 3.36 -17.97
C ARG A 227 10.46 3.04 -17.31
N PRO A 228 9.53 2.40 -18.03
CA PRO A 228 8.26 2.04 -17.44
C PRO A 228 8.44 0.88 -16.47
N GLY A 229 7.71 0.93 -15.36
CA GLY A 229 7.56 -0.14 -14.42
C GLY A 229 6.07 -0.38 -14.18
N LEU A 230 5.58 -1.60 -14.40
CA LEU A 230 4.17 -1.96 -14.31
C LEU A 230 3.89 -2.74 -13.02
N ILE A 231 2.88 -2.29 -12.27
CA ILE A 231 2.15 -3.13 -11.31
C ILE A 231 0.84 -3.51 -11.98
N ALA A 232 0.69 -4.80 -12.29
CA ALA A 232 -0.54 -5.31 -12.86
C ALA A 232 -1.55 -5.70 -11.76
N GLN A 233 -2.83 -5.56 -12.04
CA GLN A 233 -3.92 -5.96 -11.14
C GLN A 233 -3.86 -7.44 -10.72
N THR A 234 -3.45 -8.31 -11.63
CA THR A 234 -3.19 -9.72 -11.31
C THR A 234 -1.72 -9.88 -10.96
N HIS A 235 -1.42 -10.31 -9.74
CA HIS A 235 -0.05 -10.61 -9.29
C HIS A 235 0.50 -11.91 -9.91
N ALA A 236 0.13 -12.19 -11.17
CA ALA A 236 0.59 -13.35 -11.90
C ALA A 236 2.01 -13.09 -12.42
N HIS A 237 3.00 -13.45 -11.62
CA HIS A 237 4.42 -13.44 -11.96
C HIS A 237 4.93 -14.89 -12.06
N PRO A 238 4.68 -15.58 -13.19
CA PRO A 238 5.08 -16.98 -13.35
C PRO A 238 6.59 -17.18 -13.20
N GLU A 239 7.39 -16.15 -13.49
CA GLU A 239 8.85 -16.15 -13.34
C GLU A 239 9.30 -16.13 -11.87
N LEU A 240 8.43 -15.70 -10.93
CA LEU A 240 8.72 -15.68 -9.50
C LEU A 240 8.22 -16.92 -8.77
N ILE A 241 7.31 -17.70 -9.37
CA ILE A 241 6.71 -18.89 -8.77
C ILE A 241 7.80 -19.89 -8.35
N GLY A 242 7.66 -20.45 -7.16
CA GLY A 242 8.56 -21.45 -6.60
C GLY A 242 9.87 -20.91 -6.03
N ARG A 243 10.14 -19.60 -6.16
CA ARG A 243 11.34 -18.94 -5.62
C ARG A 243 11.03 -18.25 -4.30
N THR A 244 12.01 -18.24 -3.39
CA THR A 244 11.94 -17.45 -2.17
C THR A 244 12.24 -15.98 -2.43
N LEU A 245 11.83 -15.08 -1.53
CA LEU A 245 12.09 -13.65 -1.68
C LEU A 245 13.59 -13.36 -1.73
N ILE A 246 14.36 -14.05 -0.92
CA ILE A 246 15.85 -13.94 -0.94
C ILE A 246 16.42 -14.37 -2.28
N GLU A 247 15.95 -15.46 -2.86
CA GLU A 247 16.41 -15.94 -4.18
C GLU A 247 16.05 -14.94 -5.30
N ILE A 248 14.85 -14.36 -5.27
CA ILE A 248 14.42 -13.34 -6.23
C ILE A 248 15.36 -12.12 -6.17
N LEU A 249 15.68 -11.64 -4.97
CA LEU A 249 16.56 -10.49 -4.80
C LEU A 249 18.03 -10.80 -5.10
N HIS A 250 18.47 -12.01 -4.79
CA HIS A 250 19.86 -12.45 -5.02
C HIS A 250 20.17 -12.65 -6.51
N ARG A 251 19.23 -13.18 -7.27
CA ARG A 251 19.45 -13.50 -8.69
C ARG A 251 19.50 -12.25 -9.58
N GLY A 252 18.73 -11.19 -9.22
CA GLY A 252 18.55 -10.06 -10.12
C GLY A 252 17.68 -10.39 -11.33
N ASP A 253 17.64 -9.49 -12.29
CA ASP A 253 16.95 -9.59 -13.56
C ASP A 253 17.64 -8.68 -14.62
N ASP A 254 17.09 -8.58 -15.82
CA ASP A 254 17.69 -7.82 -16.95
C ASP A 254 17.85 -6.30 -16.65
N HIS A 255 17.18 -5.78 -15.62
CA HIS A 255 17.20 -4.37 -15.25
C HIS A 255 17.82 -4.10 -13.88
N ARG A 256 18.19 -5.14 -13.16
CA ARG A 256 18.65 -5.07 -11.77
C ARG A 256 19.70 -6.13 -11.49
N ASP A 257 20.84 -5.71 -10.98
CA ASP A 257 21.85 -6.62 -10.43
C ASP A 257 21.33 -7.37 -9.19
N GLY A 258 21.77 -8.60 -9.04
CA GLY A 258 21.52 -9.39 -7.83
C GLY A 258 22.20 -8.77 -6.62
N MET A 259 21.61 -8.93 -5.44
CA MET A 259 22.15 -8.38 -4.20
C MET A 259 22.55 -9.47 -3.20
N GLY A 260 23.53 -9.16 -2.35
CA GLY A 260 23.94 -10.06 -1.27
C GLY A 260 22.83 -10.23 -0.23
N ARG A 261 22.83 -11.38 0.46
CA ARG A 261 21.80 -11.79 1.44
C ARG A 261 21.51 -10.74 2.51
N GLU A 262 22.54 -10.09 3.04
CA GLU A 262 22.39 -9.06 4.07
C GLU A 262 21.69 -7.80 3.53
N ALA A 263 22.04 -7.37 2.31
CA ALA A 263 21.39 -6.23 1.64
C ALA A 263 19.93 -6.57 1.33
N ALA A 264 19.66 -7.77 0.83
CA ALA A 264 18.30 -8.27 0.57
C ALA A 264 17.45 -8.30 1.86
N ALA A 265 18.00 -8.79 2.97
CA ALA A 265 17.30 -8.81 4.25
C ALA A 265 16.93 -7.40 4.73
N ARG A 266 17.85 -6.42 4.65
CA ARG A 266 17.58 -5.02 5.01
C ARG A 266 16.51 -4.36 4.14
N VAL A 267 16.49 -4.71 2.86
CA VAL A 267 15.49 -4.18 1.94
C VAL A 267 14.12 -4.80 2.21
N LEU A 268 14.06 -6.12 2.43
CA LEU A 268 12.83 -6.81 2.81
C LEU A 268 12.25 -6.30 4.14
N ASP A 269 13.11 -5.98 5.11
CA ASP A 269 12.68 -5.45 6.41
C ASP A 269 11.92 -4.11 6.27
N ARG A 270 12.38 -3.21 5.41
CA ARG A 270 11.70 -1.93 5.14
C ARG A 270 10.27 -2.10 4.59
N TYR A 271 10.01 -3.19 3.88
CA TYR A 271 8.71 -3.54 3.31
C TYR A 271 7.93 -4.53 4.19
N GLU A 272 8.41 -4.77 5.41
CA GLU A 272 7.85 -5.77 6.37
C GLU A 272 7.73 -7.17 5.77
N LEU A 273 8.68 -7.53 4.91
CA LEU A 273 8.79 -8.84 4.29
C LEU A 273 9.91 -9.71 4.89
N ALA A 274 10.64 -9.20 5.92
CA ALA A 274 11.75 -9.93 6.52
C ALA A 274 11.36 -11.32 7.06
N LYS A 275 10.18 -11.44 7.69
CA LYS A 275 9.65 -12.71 8.19
C LYS A 275 9.27 -13.69 7.07
N ALA A 276 9.02 -13.20 5.87
CA ALA A 276 8.68 -13.98 4.69
C ALA A 276 9.90 -14.22 3.76
N ALA A 277 11.10 -13.81 4.16
CA ALA A 277 12.29 -13.84 3.32
C ALA A 277 12.60 -15.22 2.70
N GLU A 278 12.35 -16.29 3.43
CA GLU A 278 12.53 -17.69 3.00
C GLU A 278 11.22 -18.32 2.50
N GLN A 279 10.12 -17.58 2.45
CA GLN A 279 8.87 -18.08 1.87
C GLN A 279 8.89 -17.94 0.35
N ARG A 280 8.20 -18.87 -0.31
CA ARG A 280 8.01 -18.80 -1.76
C ARG A 280 7.00 -17.73 -2.13
N TYR A 281 7.21 -17.08 -3.27
CA TYR A 281 6.32 -16.05 -3.80
C TYR A 281 4.85 -16.49 -3.84
N ASP A 282 4.59 -17.70 -4.31
CA ASP A 282 3.25 -18.28 -4.45
C ASP A 282 2.55 -18.58 -3.11
N THR A 283 3.28 -18.56 -1.99
CA THR A 283 2.73 -18.76 -0.64
C THR A 283 2.48 -17.44 0.12
N LEU A 284 2.83 -16.31 -0.48
CA LEU A 284 2.63 -15.00 0.10
C LEU A 284 1.15 -14.59 0.07
N SER A 285 0.72 -13.79 1.05
CA SER A 285 -0.57 -13.09 0.95
C SER A 285 -0.56 -12.05 -0.17
N GLY A 286 -1.75 -11.66 -0.69
CA GLY A 286 -1.85 -10.64 -1.74
C GLY A 286 -1.14 -9.34 -1.38
N GLY A 287 -1.29 -8.86 -0.13
CA GLY A 287 -0.58 -7.67 0.35
C GLY A 287 0.95 -7.84 0.42
N GLN A 288 1.45 -9.02 0.76
CA GLN A 288 2.89 -9.30 0.71
C GLN A 288 3.42 -9.33 -0.73
N GLN A 289 2.65 -9.91 -1.66
CA GLN A 289 2.99 -9.92 -3.08
C GLN A 289 3.03 -8.50 -3.64
N ALA A 290 2.03 -7.67 -3.34
CA ALA A 290 1.99 -6.28 -3.77
C ALA A 290 3.19 -5.47 -3.24
N ARG A 291 3.53 -5.61 -1.96
CA ARG A 291 4.72 -4.96 -1.36
C ARG A 291 6.02 -5.41 -2.01
N LEU A 292 6.15 -6.69 -2.34
CA LEU A 292 7.32 -7.20 -3.06
C LEU A 292 7.40 -6.60 -4.47
N GLN A 293 6.30 -6.49 -5.20
CA GLN A 293 6.28 -5.89 -6.53
C GLN A 293 6.70 -4.43 -6.49
N ILE A 294 6.19 -3.64 -5.54
CA ILE A 294 6.61 -2.25 -5.35
C ILE A 294 8.13 -2.17 -5.06
N LEU A 295 8.63 -3.08 -4.23
CA LEU A 295 10.06 -3.20 -3.97
C LEU A 295 10.87 -3.51 -5.24
N LEU A 296 10.42 -4.45 -6.07
CA LEU A 296 11.09 -4.79 -7.32
C LEU A 296 11.12 -3.61 -8.30
N LEU A 297 10.02 -2.85 -8.41
CA LEU A 297 9.99 -1.62 -9.20
C LEU A 297 10.97 -0.56 -8.71
N GLN A 298 11.08 -0.39 -7.40
CA GLN A 298 12.09 0.51 -6.81
C GLN A 298 13.49 0.10 -7.23
N LEU A 299 13.79 -1.19 -7.15
CA LEU A 299 15.13 -1.71 -7.46
C LEU A 299 15.45 -1.67 -8.95
N ALA A 300 14.46 -1.79 -9.81
CA ALA A 300 14.61 -1.67 -11.26
C ALA A 300 14.86 -0.23 -11.73
N GLY A 301 14.69 0.77 -10.86
CA GLY A 301 14.92 2.18 -11.20
C GLY A 301 13.93 2.71 -12.23
N ALA A 302 12.65 2.30 -12.15
CA ALA A 302 11.60 2.82 -12.98
C ALA A 302 11.46 4.33 -12.84
N THR A 303 11.27 5.06 -13.94
CA THR A 303 11.06 6.51 -13.98
C THR A 303 9.64 6.88 -14.39
N LEU A 304 8.88 5.92 -14.90
CA LEU A 304 7.46 5.98 -15.18
C LEU A 304 6.80 4.80 -14.45
N LEU A 305 5.99 5.08 -13.45
CA LEU A 305 5.20 4.07 -12.75
C LEU A 305 3.84 3.93 -13.42
N LEU A 306 3.53 2.71 -13.83
CA LEU A 306 2.24 2.30 -14.39
C LEU A 306 1.56 1.39 -13.39
N LEU A 307 0.52 1.87 -12.73
CA LEU A 307 -0.12 1.20 -11.61
C LEU A 307 -1.56 0.82 -12.00
N ASP A 308 -1.85 -0.48 -12.04
CA ASP A 308 -3.19 -0.98 -12.37
C ASP A 308 -3.86 -1.51 -11.09
N GLU A 309 -4.77 -0.73 -10.50
CA GLU A 309 -5.46 -0.96 -9.23
C GLU A 309 -4.48 -1.30 -8.07
N PRO A 310 -3.50 -0.44 -7.79
CA PRO A 310 -2.42 -0.79 -6.87
C PRO A 310 -2.87 -0.93 -5.40
N THR A 311 -4.05 -0.47 -5.05
CA THR A 311 -4.59 -0.51 -3.67
C THR A 311 -5.52 -1.69 -3.41
N ASP A 312 -5.97 -2.42 -4.43
CA ASP A 312 -6.98 -3.50 -4.30
C ASP A 312 -6.58 -4.62 -3.31
N ASN A 313 -5.28 -4.90 -3.18
CA ASN A 313 -4.78 -5.97 -2.30
C ASN A 313 -3.92 -5.45 -1.14
N LEU A 314 -3.96 -4.14 -0.88
CA LEU A 314 -3.22 -3.53 0.22
C LEU A 314 -4.13 -3.27 1.41
N ASP A 315 -3.63 -3.59 2.61
CA ASP A 315 -4.24 -3.10 3.84
C ASP A 315 -4.06 -1.57 3.96
N LEU A 316 -4.81 -0.95 4.86
CA LEU A 316 -4.83 0.51 5.03
C LEU A 316 -3.43 1.10 5.27
N GLU A 317 -2.59 0.43 6.05
CA GLU A 317 -1.24 0.91 6.39
C GLU A 317 -0.29 0.80 5.19
N SER A 318 -0.40 -0.28 4.41
CA SER A 318 0.35 -0.45 3.16
C SER A 318 -0.10 0.52 2.07
N ALA A 319 -1.39 0.81 1.96
CA ALA A 319 -1.91 1.82 1.03
C ALA A 319 -1.41 3.23 1.37
N GLU A 320 -1.43 3.61 2.66
CA GLU A 320 -0.86 4.88 3.13
C GLU A 320 0.66 4.97 2.87
N ALA A 321 1.38 3.86 3.05
CA ALA A 321 2.81 3.81 2.75
C ALA A 321 3.10 3.94 1.24
N LEU A 322 2.25 3.36 0.38
CA LEU A 322 2.34 3.53 -1.07
C LEU A 322 2.08 5.00 -1.46
N GLU A 323 1.02 5.61 -0.93
CA GLU A 323 0.71 7.03 -1.16
C GLU A 323 1.91 7.92 -0.78
N ALA A 324 2.46 7.75 0.42
CA ALA A 324 3.63 8.49 0.87
C ALA A 324 4.88 8.23 0.00
N GLY A 325 5.07 6.99 -0.48
CA GLY A 325 6.13 6.64 -1.41
C GLY A 325 5.96 7.29 -2.79
N LEU A 326 4.73 7.37 -3.28
CA LEU A 326 4.41 8.07 -4.53
C LEU A 326 4.59 9.58 -4.39
N ASP A 327 4.23 10.19 -3.26
CA ASP A 327 4.44 11.61 -2.99
C ASP A 327 5.93 11.99 -3.04
N ALA A 328 6.80 11.11 -2.59
CA ALA A 328 8.25 11.29 -2.62
C ALA A 328 8.91 10.89 -3.97
N PHE A 329 8.17 10.30 -4.89
CA PHE A 329 8.73 9.81 -6.15
C PHE A 329 9.02 10.94 -7.14
N GLU A 330 10.26 11.05 -7.56
CA GLU A 330 10.73 12.05 -8.55
C GLU A 330 10.58 11.56 -10.00
N GLY A 331 9.44 11.01 -10.37
CA GLY A 331 9.16 10.51 -11.71
C GLY A 331 7.70 10.72 -12.08
N THR A 332 7.28 10.16 -13.20
CA THR A 332 5.91 10.25 -13.70
C THR A 332 5.09 9.06 -13.20
N VAL A 333 3.86 9.28 -12.81
CA VAL A 333 2.94 8.24 -12.35
C VAL A 333 1.68 8.25 -13.19
N ILE A 334 1.29 7.10 -13.72
CA ILE A 334 -0.01 6.87 -14.36
C ILE A 334 -0.67 5.70 -13.62
N ALA A 335 -1.80 5.95 -12.96
CA ALA A 335 -2.49 4.93 -12.19
C ALA A 335 -3.93 4.77 -12.65
N VAL A 336 -4.32 3.54 -12.96
CA VAL A 336 -5.73 3.15 -13.05
C VAL A 336 -6.21 2.88 -11.63
N THR A 337 -7.32 3.48 -11.24
CA THR A 337 -7.88 3.22 -9.92
C THR A 337 -9.38 3.43 -9.83
N HIS A 338 -10.01 2.61 -9.00
CA HIS A 338 -11.37 2.75 -8.50
C HIS A 338 -11.39 3.14 -7.01
N ASP A 339 -10.24 3.39 -6.41
CA ASP A 339 -10.11 3.93 -5.06
C ASP A 339 -10.23 5.45 -5.09
N ARG A 340 -11.38 5.95 -4.64
CA ARG A 340 -11.68 7.39 -4.57
C ARG A 340 -10.81 8.15 -3.56
N TRP A 341 -10.19 7.45 -2.62
CA TRP A 341 -9.28 8.06 -1.66
C TRP A 341 -7.89 8.20 -2.27
N PHE A 342 -7.38 7.15 -2.86
CA PHE A 342 -6.10 7.12 -3.56
C PHE A 342 -6.05 8.15 -4.70
N ALA A 343 -7.14 8.30 -5.45
CA ALA A 343 -7.25 9.27 -6.54
C ALA A 343 -7.04 10.74 -6.12
N ARG A 344 -7.18 11.07 -4.83
CA ARG A 344 -6.94 12.44 -4.33
C ARG A 344 -5.47 12.88 -4.40
N GLY A 345 -4.54 11.94 -4.50
CA GLY A 345 -3.11 12.20 -4.67
C GLY A 345 -2.69 12.50 -6.11
N PHE A 346 -3.64 12.69 -7.03
CA PHE A 346 -3.39 12.92 -8.46
C PHE A 346 -3.90 14.30 -8.88
N ASP A 347 -3.13 14.94 -9.76
CA ASP A 347 -3.39 16.32 -10.21
C ASP A 347 -4.12 16.36 -11.56
N ARG A 348 -4.09 15.28 -12.33
CA ARG A 348 -4.67 15.17 -13.67
C ARG A 348 -5.45 13.87 -13.80
N PHE A 349 -6.55 13.91 -14.52
CA PHE A 349 -7.43 12.75 -14.70
C PHE A 349 -7.67 12.52 -16.18
N LEU A 350 -7.35 11.31 -16.63
CA LEU A 350 -7.66 10.84 -17.99
C LEU A 350 -8.88 9.92 -17.87
N VAL A 351 -10.01 10.39 -18.39
CA VAL A 351 -11.30 9.72 -18.22
C VAL A 351 -11.64 8.91 -19.46
N PHE A 352 -11.83 7.61 -19.29
CA PHE A 352 -12.24 6.66 -20.30
C PHE A 352 -13.76 6.48 -20.23
N GLY A 353 -14.48 7.22 -21.07
CA GLY A 353 -15.93 7.26 -21.11
C GLY A 353 -16.57 5.95 -21.57
N ALA A 354 -17.79 5.72 -21.14
CA ALA A 354 -18.56 4.53 -21.51
C ALA A 354 -18.92 4.50 -23.01
N ASP A 355 -18.92 5.66 -23.66
CA ASP A 355 -19.14 5.82 -25.11
C ASP A 355 -17.86 5.60 -25.94
N GLY A 356 -16.75 5.25 -25.28
CA GLY A 356 -15.43 5.06 -25.86
C GLY A 356 -14.64 6.35 -26.06
N SER A 357 -15.15 7.52 -25.66
CA SER A 357 -14.36 8.76 -25.68
C SER A 357 -13.32 8.75 -24.56
N VAL A 358 -12.17 9.41 -24.81
CA VAL A 358 -11.14 9.64 -23.79
C VAL A 358 -10.88 11.14 -23.73
N TYR A 359 -10.92 11.72 -22.54
CA TYR A 359 -10.73 13.15 -22.32
C TYR A 359 -10.01 13.42 -21.01
N GLU A 360 -9.39 14.59 -20.90
CA GLU A 360 -8.75 15.06 -19.67
C GLU A 360 -9.75 15.85 -18.81
N ALA A 361 -9.60 15.73 -17.49
CA ALA A 361 -10.35 16.46 -16.48
C ALA A 361 -9.42 16.92 -15.35
N ASP A 362 -9.73 18.07 -14.75
CA ASP A 362 -9.00 18.62 -13.59
C ASP A 362 -9.48 18.02 -12.26
N GLU A 363 -10.65 17.40 -12.26
CA GLU A 363 -11.23 16.73 -11.09
C GLU A 363 -11.62 15.29 -11.43
N PRO A 364 -11.64 14.39 -10.45
CA PRO A 364 -11.98 12.99 -10.69
C PRO A 364 -13.45 12.81 -11.09
N VAL A 365 -13.69 12.24 -12.25
CA VAL A 365 -15.03 11.94 -12.79
C VAL A 365 -15.36 10.47 -12.51
N TRP A 366 -16.44 10.23 -11.78
CA TRP A 366 -16.86 8.90 -11.34
C TRP A 366 -18.20 8.43 -11.90
N ASP A 367 -18.92 9.31 -12.57
CA ASP A 367 -20.31 9.08 -13.00
C ASP A 367 -20.42 8.69 -14.48
N GLU A 368 -19.30 8.27 -15.08
CA GLU A 368 -19.29 7.69 -16.41
C GLU A 368 -20.12 6.41 -16.44
N GLY A 369 -21.01 6.31 -17.40
CA GLY A 369 -21.89 5.17 -17.60
C GLY A 369 -21.10 3.86 -17.77
N ARG A 370 -21.78 2.73 -17.71
CA ARG A 370 -21.16 1.42 -17.98
C ARG A 370 -21.00 1.19 -19.47
N VAL A 371 -19.85 0.65 -19.86
CA VAL A 371 -19.62 0.21 -21.25
C VAL A 371 -20.67 -0.84 -21.62
N ALA A 372 -21.48 -0.55 -22.64
CA ALA A 372 -22.40 -1.51 -23.19
C ALA A 372 -21.60 -2.59 -23.93
N ARG A 373 -21.51 -3.78 -23.37
CA ARG A 373 -20.93 -4.94 -24.07
C ARG A 373 -21.97 -5.46 -25.06
N SER A 374 -21.71 -5.34 -26.36
CA SER A 374 -22.43 -6.16 -27.36
C SER A 374 -22.15 -7.63 -27.03
N ARG A 375 -23.20 -8.40 -26.73
CA ARG A 375 -23.16 -9.85 -26.55
C ARG A 375 -22.77 -10.56 -27.84
#